data_a38e338b75a022c45da8cf811f1a4622
#
_entry.id   a38e338b75a022c45da8cf811f1a4622
#
_cell.length_a   1.000
_cell.length_b   1.000
_cell.length_c   1.000
_cell.angle_alpha   90.00
_cell.angle_beta   90.00
_cell.angle_gamma   90.00
#
_symmetry.space_group_name_H-M   'P 1'
#
loop_
_entity.id
_entity.type
_entity.pdbx_description
1 polymer ?
#
loop_
_entity_poly.entity_id
_entity_poly.type
_entity_poly.pdbx_seq_one_letter_code
_entity_poly.pdbx_strand_id
1 'polypeptide(L)' 'MPIKYKIDVIAELKAAGYNTNTIRKQKLLSEGTLQSLRQGKYISMDAVSKICKLLNCQPGDIMEYVEEEE' A
#
# COMPACT_ATOMS: atom_id res chain seq x y z
N MET A 1 -3.65 2.36 15.25
CA MET A 1 -2.33 1.78 14.99
C MET A 1 -1.31 2.90 14.85
N PRO A 2 -0.11 2.76 15.44
CA PRO A 2 0.89 3.85 15.38
C PRO A 2 1.47 4.08 13.99
N ILE A 3 1.49 3.08 13.13
CA ILE A 3 1.90 3.25 11.73
C ILE A 3 0.64 3.49 10.91
N LYS A 4 0.60 4.60 10.17
CA LYS A 4 -0.55 4.96 9.34
C LYS A 4 -0.10 5.23 7.91
N TYR A 5 -1.00 5.00 6.96
CA TYR A 5 -0.74 5.34 5.58
C TYR A 5 -0.84 6.85 5.39
N LYS A 6 0.12 7.42 4.71
CA LYS A 6 0.15 8.85 4.36
C LYS A 6 -0.70 9.14 3.13
N ILE A 7 -0.89 8.11 2.30
CA ILE A 7 -1.57 8.23 1.02
C ILE A 7 -2.59 7.10 0.89
N ASP A 8 -3.53 7.25 -0.02
CA ASP A 8 -4.38 6.14 -0.44
C ASP A 8 -3.59 5.33 -1.47
N VAL A 9 -3.00 4.23 -1.01
CA VAL A 9 -2.09 3.42 -1.84
C VAL A 9 -2.81 2.90 -3.09
N ILE A 10 -4.06 2.46 -2.95
CA ILE A 10 -4.82 1.93 -4.08
C ILE A 10 -5.08 3.02 -5.11
N ALA A 11 -5.45 4.21 -4.65
CA ALA A 11 -5.68 5.36 -5.53
C ALA A 11 -4.39 5.77 -6.25
N GLU A 12 -3.26 5.76 -5.55
CA GLU A 12 -1.96 6.10 -6.14
C GLU A 12 -1.54 5.07 -7.17
N LEU A 13 -1.75 3.78 -6.89
CA LEU A 13 -1.48 2.71 -7.85
C LEU A 13 -2.35 2.88 -9.10
N LYS A 14 -3.62 3.20 -8.92
CA LYS A 14 -4.53 3.43 -10.03
C LYS A 14 -4.08 4.62 -10.87
N ALA A 15 -3.66 5.69 -10.24
CA ALA A 15 -3.14 6.87 -10.93
C ALA A 15 -1.85 6.55 -11.71
N ALA A 16 -1.07 5.59 -11.25
CA ALA A 16 0.15 5.14 -11.92
C ALA A 16 -0.12 4.11 -13.03
N GLY A 17 -1.38 3.75 -13.26
CA GLY A 17 -1.75 2.79 -14.28
C GLY A 17 -1.99 1.37 -13.77
N TYR A 18 -1.93 1.16 -12.46
CA TYR A 18 -2.11 -0.16 -11.86
C TYR A 18 -3.45 -0.20 -11.13
N ASN A 19 -4.55 -0.37 -11.87
CA ASN A 19 -5.85 -0.53 -11.22
C ASN A 19 -5.94 -1.92 -10.58
N THR A 20 -6.97 -2.14 -9.76
CA THR A 20 -7.15 -3.38 -9.02
C THR A 20 -7.19 -4.60 -9.96
N ASN A 21 -7.83 -4.45 -11.11
CA ASN A 21 -7.95 -5.51 -12.10
C ASN A 21 -6.57 -5.90 -12.64
N THR A 22 -5.74 -4.91 -12.96
CA THR A 22 -4.38 -5.13 -13.46
C THR A 22 -3.52 -5.80 -12.38
N ILE A 23 -3.65 -5.36 -11.14
CA ILE A 23 -2.91 -5.92 -10.01
C ILE A 23 -3.25 -7.40 -9.83
N ARG A 24 -4.53 -7.75 -9.88
CA ARG A 24 -4.98 -9.14 -9.77
C ARG A 24 -4.53 -9.98 -10.95
N LYS A 25 -4.69 -9.45 -12.16
CA LYS A 25 -4.38 -10.17 -13.39
C LYS A 25 -2.89 -10.49 -13.49
N GLN A 26 -2.04 -9.56 -13.10
CA GLN A 26 -0.59 -9.72 -13.13
C GLN A 26 -0.03 -10.28 -11.81
N LYS A 27 -0.90 -10.53 -10.84
CA LYS A 27 -0.52 -11.07 -9.52
C LYS A 27 0.56 -10.23 -8.83
N LEU A 28 0.41 -8.91 -8.95
CA LEU A 28 1.36 -7.99 -8.33
C LEU A 28 1.24 -7.96 -6.81
N LEU A 29 -0.01 -8.02 -6.32
CA LEU A 29 -0.31 -8.07 -4.89
C LEU A 29 -1.40 -9.11 -4.65
N SER A 30 -1.36 -9.75 -3.49
CA SER A 30 -2.40 -10.72 -3.12
C SER A 30 -3.72 -10.04 -2.78
N GLU A 31 -4.81 -10.79 -2.82
CA GLU A 31 -6.13 -10.30 -2.41
C GLU A 31 -6.12 -9.84 -0.95
N GLY A 32 -5.43 -10.59 -0.08
CA GLY A 32 -5.30 -10.22 1.33
C GLY A 32 -4.60 -8.88 1.50
N THR A 33 -3.56 -8.62 0.71
CA THR A 33 -2.85 -7.35 0.74
C THR A 33 -3.75 -6.21 0.26
N LEU A 34 -4.49 -6.40 -0.83
CA LEU A 34 -5.43 -5.40 -1.34
C LEU A 34 -6.49 -5.08 -0.31
N GLN A 35 -7.03 -6.10 0.36
CA GLN A 35 -8.04 -5.90 1.38
C GLN A 35 -7.48 -5.16 2.59
N SER A 36 -6.27 -5.49 3.01
CA SER A 36 -5.60 -4.79 4.11
C SER A 36 -5.38 -3.31 3.77
N LEU A 37 -4.99 -3.01 2.55
CA LEU A 37 -4.82 -1.63 2.10
C LEU A 37 -6.14 -0.85 2.15
N ARG A 38 -7.24 -1.49 1.73
CA ARG A 38 -8.58 -0.87 1.78
C ARG A 38 -9.03 -0.59 3.20
N GLN A 39 -8.64 -1.45 4.14
CA GLN A 39 -9.04 -1.33 5.54
C GLN A 39 -8.05 -0.53 6.37
N GLY A 40 -6.95 -0.08 5.78
CA GLY A 40 -5.90 0.65 6.48
C GLY A 40 -5.10 -0.22 7.44
N LYS A 41 -5.07 -1.53 7.21
CA LYS A 41 -4.33 -2.49 8.04
C LYS A 41 -2.91 -2.66 7.56
N TYR A 42 -2.08 -3.25 8.41
CA TYR A 42 -0.68 -3.53 8.08
C TYR A 42 -0.58 -4.57 6.97
N ILE A 43 0.46 -4.43 6.17
CA ILE A 43 0.81 -5.38 5.12
C ILE A 43 2.24 -5.88 5.38
N SER A 44 2.62 -6.95 4.69
CA SER A 44 3.96 -7.50 4.83
C SER A 44 5.01 -6.55 4.26
N MET A 45 6.24 -6.69 4.71
CA MET A 45 7.35 -5.90 4.16
C MET A 45 7.58 -6.20 2.69
N ASP A 46 7.34 -7.45 2.26
CA ASP A 46 7.40 -7.80 0.85
C ASP A 46 6.38 -7.01 0.03
N ALA A 47 5.17 -6.85 0.56
CA ALA A 47 4.14 -6.06 -0.11
C ALA A 47 4.54 -4.59 -0.18
N VAL A 48 5.10 -4.03 0.90
CA VAL A 48 5.61 -2.67 0.91
C VAL A 48 6.68 -2.49 -0.17
N SER A 49 7.59 -3.45 -0.27
CA SER A 49 8.66 -3.42 -1.26
C SER A 49 8.10 -3.39 -2.69
N LYS A 50 7.11 -4.22 -2.97
CA LYS A 50 6.45 -4.24 -4.29
C LYS A 50 5.77 -2.92 -4.61
N ILE A 51 5.06 -2.35 -3.64
CA ILE A 51 4.38 -1.06 -3.83
C ILE A 51 5.41 0.04 -4.10
N CYS A 52 6.49 0.07 -3.35
CA CYS A 52 7.56 1.04 -3.58
C CYS A 52 8.14 0.93 -4.98
N LYS A 53 8.32 -0.28 -5.47
CA LYS A 53 8.81 -0.52 -6.82
C LYS A 53 7.82 -0.02 -7.86
N LEU A 54 6.53 -0.32 -7.69
CA LEU A 54 5.49 0.07 -8.63
C LEU A 54 5.30 1.59 -8.69
N LEU A 55 5.38 2.26 -7.54
CA LEU A 55 5.21 3.70 -7.44
C LEU A 55 6.51 4.47 -7.54
N ASN A 56 7.64 3.77 -7.58
CA ASN A 56 8.99 4.36 -7.61
C ASN A 56 9.17 5.34 -6.45
N CYS A 57 8.90 4.86 -5.24
CA CYS A 57 8.98 5.67 -4.03
C CYS A 57 9.60 4.90 -2.88
N GLN A 58 9.72 5.53 -1.74
CA GLN A 58 10.26 4.94 -0.52
C GLN A 58 9.14 4.61 0.45
N PRO A 59 9.36 3.66 1.39
CA PRO A 59 8.32 3.35 2.39
C PRO A 59 7.85 4.57 3.17
N GLY A 60 8.73 5.52 3.44
CA GLY A 60 8.36 6.76 4.13
C GLY A 60 7.44 7.67 3.33
N ASP A 61 7.32 7.46 2.03
CA ASP A 61 6.36 8.18 1.19
C ASP A 61 4.95 7.58 1.28
N ILE A 62 4.86 6.33 1.73
CA ILE A 62 3.62 5.57 1.78
C ILE A 62 3.00 5.62 3.18
N MET A 63 3.83 5.54 4.21
CA MET A 63 3.36 5.40 5.58
C MET A 63 4.24 6.19 6.54
N GLU A 64 3.72 6.43 7.74
CA GLU A 64 4.44 7.14 8.78
C GLU A 64 4.09 6.61 10.16
N TYR A 65 5.01 6.81 11.09
CA TYR A 65 4.74 6.53 12.49
C TYR A 65 4.05 7.75 13.10
N VAL A 66 2.94 7.52 13.77
CA VAL A 66 2.22 8.55 14.50
C VAL A 66 2.08 8.09 15.94
N GLU A 67 2.61 8.86 16.87
CA GLU A 67 2.48 8.54 18.28
C GLU A 67 1.01 8.74 18.70
N GLU A 68 0.44 7.67 19.26
CA GLU A 68 -0.95 7.73 19.74
C GLU A 68 -0.97 8.25 21.18
N GLU A 69 -1.80 9.25 21.41
CA GLU A 69 -2.08 9.73 22.77
C GLU A 69 -3.24 8.94 23.34
N GLU A 70 -3.07 8.47 24.56
CA GLU A 70 -4.13 7.80 25.30
C GLU A 70 -5.00 8.79 26.05
#